data_935a857494350ec9df5968c1f931fc75
#
_entry.id   935a857494350ec9df5968c1f931fc75
#
_cell.length_a   1.000
_cell.length_b   1.000
_cell.length_c   1.000
_cell.angle_alpha   90.00
_cell.angle_beta   90.00
_cell.angle_gamma   90.00
#
_symmetry.space_group_name_H-M   'P 1'
#
loop_
_entity.id
_entity.type
_entity.pdbx_description
1 polymer ?
#
loop_
_entity_poly.entity_id
_entity_poly.type
_entity_poly.pdbx_seq_one_letter_code
_entity_poly.pdbx_strand_id
1 'polypeptide(L)'
;MHLNNNERIDDLEYKDLKIIQRKDGFCFGIDSVLLSNYAKDIKRGTVGLDLGTGTGILGILLCGKTDLSKIYGIEVQQEVAEMAQRSVKLNNLENRFEIINKNIKDLESVFDKNSFDFIITNPPYKKMDTGKTNENSKKLISRHEITATLKDFIKISYIMLKDKGTLYMVHKPERLVDIIYQLRKNKIEPKEIRFVHPYEKKEPNLIPVSYTHLRAHETELH
;
A
#
# COMPACT_ATOMS: atom_id res chain seq x y z
N MET A 1 17.45 -21.11 0.93
CA MET A 1 17.13 -19.69 1.16
C MET A 1 17.87 -19.25 2.42
N HIS A 2 18.58 -18.12 2.40
CA HIS A 2 19.37 -17.65 3.55
C HIS A 2 18.58 -16.56 4.28
N LEU A 3 18.35 -16.73 5.60
CA LEU A 3 17.83 -15.70 6.48
C LEU A 3 18.99 -14.96 7.15
N ASN A 4 18.91 -13.66 7.25
CA ASN A 4 19.85 -12.88 8.05
C ASN A 4 19.61 -13.12 9.54
N ASN A 5 20.62 -12.93 10.39
CA ASN A 5 20.54 -13.21 11.83
C ASN A 5 19.38 -12.52 12.56
N ASN A 6 18.95 -11.38 12.05
CA ASN A 6 17.87 -10.55 12.63
C ASN A 6 16.52 -10.73 11.90
N GLU A 7 16.37 -11.77 11.11
CA GLU A 7 15.15 -12.07 10.39
C GLU A 7 14.47 -13.32 10.94
N ARG A 8 13.15 -13.40 10.69
CA ARG A 8 12.32 -14.57 10.94
C ARG A 8 11.33 -14.75 9.80
N ILE A 9 10.80 -15.95 9.66
CA ILE A 9 9.67 -16.26 8.80
C ILE A 9 8.42 -16.31 9.66
N ASP A 10 7.40 -15.55 9.29
CA ASP A 10 6.07 -15.61 9.90
C ASP A 10 5.10 -16.27 8.92
N ASP A 11 4.24 -17.16 9.43
CA ASP A 11 3.12 -17.74 8.69
C ASP A 11 1.98 -16.72 8.65
N LEU A 12 1.35 -16.53 7.48
CA LEU A 12 0.22 -15.61 7.31
C LEU A 12 -1.12 -16.27 7.66
N GLU A 13 -1.10 -17.55 8.06
CA GLU A 13 -2.28 -18.37 8.37
C GLU A 13 -3.32 -18.34 7.24
N TYR A 14 -2.84 -18.21 6.00
CA TYR A 14 -3.66 -18.17 4.81
C TYR A 14 -2.95 -18.84 3.63
N LYS A 15 -3.46 -19.99 3.16
CA LYS A 15 -2.94 -20.75 2.00
C LYS A 15 -1.42 -21.02 2.07
N ASP A 16 -0.90 -21.33 3.24
CA ASP A 16 0.52 -21.58 3.51
C ASP A 16 1.48 -20.45 3.11
N LEU A 17 0.93 -19.24 2.92
CA LEU A 17 1.72 -18.06 2.58
C LEU A 17 2.56 -17.61 3.78
N LYS A 18 3.80 -17.23 3.50
CA LYS A 18 4.79 -16.84 4.50
C LYS A 18 5.41 -15.50 4.17
N ILE A 19 5.93 -14.83 5.18
CA ILE A 19 6.61 -13.55 5.01
C ILE A 19 7.87 -13.50 5.84
N ILE A 20 8.92 -12.89 5.32
CA ILE A 20 10.15 -12.62 6.05
C ILE A 20 10.05 -11.25 6.68
N GLN A 21 10.34 -11.16 7.98
CA GLN A 21 10.34 -9.91 8.73
C GLN A 21 11.55 -9.79 9.64
N ARG A 22 11.90 -8.57 10.02
CA ARG A 22 12.93 -8.33 11.04
C ARG A 22 12.34 -8.57 12.43
N LYS A 23 13.15 -9.16 13.32
CA LYS A 23 12.77 -9.40 14.73
C LYS A 23 12.63 -8.10 15.51
N ASP A 24 13.44 -7.08 15.18
CA ASP A 24 13.51 -5.75 15.82
C ASP A 24 12.93 -4.63 14.96
N GLY A 25 12.31 -4.96 13.83
CA GLY A 25 11.77 -4.00 12.87
C GLY A 25 10.25 -3.80 12.98
N PHE A 26 9.76 -2.95 12.09
CA PHE A 26 8.32 -2.82 11.87
C PHE A 26 7.80 -4.13 11.27
N CYS A 27 6.90 -4.80 11.98
CA CYS A 27 6.14 -5.93 11.46
C CYS A 27 4.85 -5.42 10.82
N PHE A 28 4.32 -6.14 9.83
CA PHE A 28 3.02 -5.79 9.26
C PHE A 28 1.94 -5.81 10.36
N GLY A 29 1.01 -4.87 10.28
CA GLY A 29 -0.12 -4.78 11.18
C GLY A 29 -1.39 -5.38 10.57
N ILE A 30 -2.43 -5.45 11.39
CA ILE A 30 -3.79 -5.83 10.98
C ILE A 30 -4.31 -4.99 9.82
N ASP A 31 -3.81 -3.75 9.67
CA ASP A 31 -4.14 -2.79 8.61
C ASP A 31 -3.98 -3.40 7.22
N SER A 32 -2.85 -4.08 6.96
CA SER A 32 -2.56 -4.72 5.67
C SER A 32 -3.47 -5.92 5.42
N VAL A 33 -3.77 -6.71 6.45
CA VAL A 33 -4.71 -7.84 6.35
C VAL A 33 -6.12 -7.33 6.03
N LEU A 34 -6.59 -6.31 6.73
CA LEU A 34 -7.91 -5.69 6.51
C LEU A 34 -7.99 -5.06 5.11
N LEU A 35 -6.94 -4.34 4.68
CA LEU A 35 -6.91 -3.73 3.35
C LEU A 35 -6.92 -4.79 2.24
N SER A 36 -6.17 -5.89 2.39
CA SER A 36 -6.19 -6.98 1.42
C SER A 36 -7.55 -7.69 1.34
N ASN A 37 -8.29 -7.79 2.47
CA ASN A 37 -9.65 -8.31 2.49
C ASN A 37 -10.65 -7.32 1.86
N TYR A 38 -10.45 -6.02 2.07
CA TYR A 38 -11.25 -4.98 1.46
C TYR A 38 -11.11 -4.95 -0.06
N ALA A 39 -9.91 -5.25 -0.58
CA ALA A 39 -9.58 -5.29 -2.00
C ALA A 39 -9.73 -6.69 -2.64
N LYS A 40 -10.41 -7.64 -1.99
CA LYS A 40 -10.52 -9.04 -2.47
C LYS A 40 -11.29 -9.20 -3.80
N ASP A 41 -12.13 -8.25 -4.17
CA ASP A 41 -12.97 -8.29 -5.37
C ASP A 41 -12.25 -7.72 -6.62
N ILE A 42 -10.91 -7.61 -6.55
CA ILE A 42 -10.05 -7.26 -7.69
C ILE A 42 -10.28 -8.29 -8.83
N LYS A 43 -10.57 -7.77 -10.03
CA LYS A 43 -10.93 -8.58 -11.17
C LYS A 43 -9.77 -9.46 -11.64
N ARG A 44 -10.11 -10.63 -12.17
CA ARG A 44 -9.16 -11.55 -12.78
C ARG A 44 -8.40 -10.88 -13.94
N GLY A 45 -7.10 -11.17 -14.03
CA GLY A 45 -6.24 -10.70 -15.11
C GLY A 45 -5.76 -9.25 -15.02
N THR A 46 -6.13 -8.53 -13.94
CA THR A 46 -5.71 -7.13 -13.75
C THR A 46 -4.24 -7.02 -13.34
N VAL A 47 -3.67 -5.85 -13.63
CA VAL A 47 -2.32 -5.46 -13.22
C VAL A 47 -2.40 -4.37 -12.15
N GLY A 48 -1.71 -4.58 -11.03
CA GLY A 48 -1.73 -3.68 -9.88
C GLY A 48 -0.38 -3.10 -9.50
N LEU A 49 -0.43 -2.08 -8.64
CA LEU A 49 0.72 -1.42 -8.06
C LEU A 49 0.53 -1.26 -6.55
N ASP A 50 1.49 -1.75 -5.76
CA ASP A 50 1.53 -1.59 -4.30
C ASP A 50 2.57 -0.51 -3.94
N LEU A 51 2.09 0.66 -3.54
CA LEU A 51 2.95 1.81 -3.23
C LEU A 51 3.40 1.76 -1.76
N GLY A 52 4.71 1.68 -1.56
CA GLY A 52 5.28 1.49 -0.22
C GLY A 52 5.04 0.08 0.29
N THR A 53 5.38 -0.92 -0.53
CA THR A 53 5.03 -2.34 -0.28
C THR A 53 5.64 -2.91 1.01
N GLY A 54 6.68 -2.25 1.56
CA GLY A 54 7.40 -2.76 2.73
C GLY A 54 7.94 -4.17 2.49
N THR A 55 7.61 -5.10 3.37
CA THR A 55 8.00 -6.52 3.27
C THR A 55 7.19 -7.32 2.24
N GLY A 56 6.28 -6.68 1.50
CA GLY A 56 5.49 -7.30 0.43
C GLY A 56 4.17 -7.91 0.89
N ILE A 57 3.72 -7.63 2.11
CA ILE A 57 2.55 -8.27 2.71
C ILE A 57 1.27 -8.13 1.87
N LEU A 58 0.97 -6.91 1.36
CA LEU A 58 -0.25 -6.67 0.58
C LEU A 58 -0.23 -7.46 -0.73
N GLY A 59 0.88 -7.40 -1.48
CA GLY A 59 1.03 -8.13 -2.73
C GLY A 59 0.95 -9.65 -2.55
N ILE A 60 1.60 -10.21 -1.51
CA ILE A 60 1.54 -11.65 -1.19
C ILE A 60 0.09 -12.07 -0.89
N LEU A 61 -0.62 -11.33 -0.01
CA LEU A 61 -2.00 -11.64 0.34
C LEU A 61 -2.95 -11.51 -0.86
N LEU A 62 -2.77 -10.49 -1.72
CA LEU A 62 -3.58 -10.32 -2.93
C LEU A 62 -3.33 -11.44 -3.93
N CYS A 63 -2.10 -11.87 -4.14
CA CYS A 63 -1.80 -13.04 -4.97
C CYS A 63 -2.49 -14.31 -4.46
N GLY A 64 -2.62 -14.47 -3.15
CA GLY A 64 -3.36 -15.59 -2.56
C GLY A 64 -4.87 -15.48 -2.65
N LYS A 65 -5.42 -14.26 -2.60
CA LYS A 65 -6.86 -13.99 -2.51
C LYS A 65 -7.55 -13.76 -3.85
N THR A 66 -6.80 -13.38 -4.89
CA THR A 66 -7.34 -12.95 -6.18
C THR A 66 -6.62 -13.62 -7.34
N ASP A 67 -7.25 -13.60 -8.52
CA ASP A 67 -6.66 -14.06 -9.79
C ASP A 67 -6.06 -12.88 -10.58
N LEU A 68 -5.48 -11.89 -9.91
CA LEU A 68 -4.76 -10.82 -10.60
C LEU A 68 -3.62 -11.38 -11.48
N SER A 69 -3.34 -10.73 -12.58
CA SER A 69 -2.26 -11.16 -13.50
C SER A 69 -0.90 -10.85 -12.89
N LYS A 70 -0.69 -9.60 -12.49
CA LYS A 70 0.59 -9.17 -11.90
C LYS A 70 0.38 -7.99 -10.95
N ILE A 71 1.21 -7.92 -9.91
CA ILE A 71 1.33 -6.75 -9.04
C ILE A 71 2.80 -6.35 -8.94
N TYR A 72 3.07 -5.04 -8.94
CA TYR A 72 4.39 -4.48 -8.72
C TYR A 72 4.41 -3.83 -7.33
N GLY A 73 5.38 -4.17 -6.51
CA GLY A 73 5.59 -3.57 -5.19
C GLY A 73 6.74 -2.58 -5.22
N ILE A 74 6.49 -1.36 -4.81
CA ILE A 74 7.51 -0.30 -4.78
C ILE A 74 7.96 -0.06 -3.35
N GLU A 75 9.26 -0.20 -3.13
CA GLU A 75 9.88 0.06 -1.82
C GLU A 75 11.18 0.84 -2.00
N VAL A 76 11.33 1.93 -1.27
CA VAL A 76 12.49 2.82 -1.38
C VAL A 76 13.70 2.31 -0.59
N GLN A 77 13.45 1.58 0.49
CA GLN A 77 14.51 1.04 1.35
C GLN A 77 15.03 -0.26 0.74
N GLN A 78 16.29 -0.26 0.29
CA GLN A 78 16.91 -1.40 -0.37
C GLN A 78 16.83 -2.68 0.47
N GLU A 79 17.21 -2.64 1.75
CA GLU A 79 17.18 -3.81 2.64
C GLU A 79 15.77 -4.42 2.78
N VAL A 80 14.74 -3.56 2.81
CA VAL A 80 13.33 -3.99 2.91
C VAL A 80 12.84 -4.56 1.58
N ALA A 81 13.21 -3.95 0.46
CA ALA A 81 12.91 -4.46 -0.87
C ALA A 81 13.54 -5.84 -1.12
N GLU A 82 14.79 -6.04 -0.73
CA GLU A 82 15.46 -7.36 -0.81
C GLU A 82 14.78 -8.42 0.06
N MET A 83 14.30 -8.03 1.25
CA MET A 83 13.51 -8.90 2.12
C MET A 83 12.17 -9.28 1.48
N ALA A 84 11.48 -8.30 0.87
CA ALA A 84 10.24 -8.53 0.13
C ALA A 84 10.46 -9.47 -1.07
N GLN A 85 11.53 -9.28 -1.86
CA GLN A 85 11.89 -10.17 -2.96
C GLN A 85 12.08 -11.61 -2.50
N ARG A 86 12.74 -11.82 -1.34
CA ARG A 86 12.90 -13.17 -0.76
C ARG A 86 11.57 -13.73 -0.27
N SER A 87 10.68 -12.90 0.25
CA SER A 87 9.32 -13.31 0.64
C SER A 87 8.49 -13.73 -0.59
N VAL A 88 8.59 -13.01 -1.69
CA VAL A 88 7.95 -13.37 -2.97
C VAL A 88 8.44 -14.74 -3.45
N LYS A 89 9.75 -14.96 -3.46
CA LYS A 89 10.37 -16.24 -3.85
C LYS A 89 10.00 -17.40 -2.91
N LEU A 90 9.90 -17.14 -1.60
CA LEU A 90 9.49 -18.14 -0.60
C LEU A 90 8.10 -18.72 -0.90
N ASN A 91 7.23 -17.91 -1.51
CA ASN A 91 5.86 -18.27 -1.86
C ASN A 91 5.69 -18.70 -3.34
N ASN A 92 6.76 -18.79 -4.14
CA ASN A 92 6.73 -19.08 -5.58
C ASN A 92 5.84 -18.10 -6.36
N LEU A 93 5.91 -16.80 -6.01
CA LEU A 93 5.07 -15.76 -6.60
C LEU A 93 5.80 -14.87 -7.62
N GLU A 94 7.04 -15.18 -8.02
CA GLU A 94 7.90 -14.34 -8.87
C GLU A 94 7.24 -13.99 -10.22
N ASN A 95 6.41 -14.88 -10.74
CA ASN A 95 5.66 -14.64 -11.99
C ASN A 95 4.50 -13.66 -11.82
N ARG A 96 4.02 -13.43 -10.59
CA ARG A 96 2.82 -12.64 -10.30
C ARG A 96 3.12 -11.39 -9.45
N PHE A 97 4.22 -11.39 -8.70
CA PHE A 97 4.60 -10.28 -7.83
C PHE A 97 6.07 -9.91 -8.03
N GLU A 98 6.32 -8.69 -8.46
CA GLU A 98 7.65 -8.14 -8.70
C GLU A 98 7.91 -6.97 -7.76
N ILE A 99 9.05 -6.98 -7.06
CA ILE A 99 9.48 -5.91 -6.17
C ILE A 99 10.51 -5.03 -6.86
N ILE A 100 10.25 -3.73 -6.86
CA ILE A 100 11.12 -2.72 -7.46
C ILE A 100 11.62 -1.78 -6.36
N ASN A 101 12.94 -1.73 -6.17
CA ASN A 101 13.56 -0.79 -5.26
C ASN A 101 13.65 0.59 -5.92
N LYS A 102 12.67 1.46 -5.63
CA LYS A 102 12.54 2.79 -6.22
C LYS A 102 11.77 3.74 -5.31
N ASN A 103 12.01 5.04 -5.46
CA ASN A 103 11.14 6.03 -4.85
C ASN A 103 9.84 6.14 -5.66
N ILE A 104 8.69 6.20 -4.99
CA ILE A 104 7.38 6.33 -5.66
C ILE A 104 7.29 7.61 -6.52
N LYS A 105 8.07 8.65 -6.21
CA LYS A 105 8.13 9.90 -6.98
C LYS A 105 8.78 9.74 -8.36
N ASP A 106 9.54 8.68 -8.56
CA ASP A 106 10.32 8.44 -9.78
C ASP A 106 9.67 7.38 -10.70
N LEU A 107 8.42 6.99 -10.43
CA LEU A 107 7.75 5.89 -11.15
C LEU A 107 7.47 6.20 -12.61
N GLU A 108 7.36 7.48 -13.00
CA GLU A 108 7.25 7.89 -14.41
C GLU A 108 8.51 7.55 -15.24
N SER A 109 9.63 7.22 -14.58
CA SER A 109 10.84 6.70 -15.24
C SER A 109 10.84 5.19 -15.44
N VAL A 110 9.87 4.48 -14.87
CA VAL A 110 9.79 3.01 -14.87
C VAL A 110 8.54 2.50 -15.60
N PHE A 111 7.44 3.23 -15.47
CA PHE A 111 6.16 2.86 -16.04
C PHE A 111 5.53 4.01 -16.83
N ASP A 112 4.81 3.67 -17.87
CA ASP A 112 3.96 4.61 -18.57
C ASP A 112 2.79 5.06 -17.69
N LYS A 113 2.29 6.27 -17.93
CA LYS A 113 1.06 6.76 -17.28
C LYS A 113 -0.12 5.86 -17.62
N ASN A 114 -1.09 5.78 -16.71
CA ASN A 114 -2.31 5.00 -16.90
C ASN A 114 -2.05 3.50 -17.19
N SER A 115 -1.08 2.89 -16.49
CA SER A 115 -0.67 1.49 -16.72
C SER A 115 -1.37 0.49 -15.80
N PHE A 116 -1.95 0.94 -14.67
CA PHE A 116 -2.46 0.04 -13.63
C PHE A 116 -3.98 0.05 -13.51
N ASP A 117 -4.57 -1.14 -13.42
CA ASP A 117 -6.01 -1.33 -13.21
C ASP A 117 -6.40 -1.00 -11.77
N PHE A 118 -5.49 -1.24 -10.82
CA PHE A 118 -5.65 -0.83 -9.43
C PHE A 118 -4.32 -0.43 -8.80
N ILE A 119 -4.42 0.40 -7.77
CA ILE A 119 -3.32 0.71 -6.85
C ILE A 119 -3.77 0.39 -5.44
N ILE A 120 -2.88 -0.18 -4.64
CA ILE A 120 -3.10 -0.44 -3.23
C ILE A 120 -1.99 0.22 -2.42
N THR A 121 -2.30 0.77 -1.24
CA THR A 121 -1.29 1.38 -0.39
C THR A 121 -1.71 1.45 1.08
N ASN A 122 -0.76 1.20 1.95
CA ASN A 122 -0.83 1.48 3.38
C ASN A 122 0.22 2.55 3.71
N PRO A 123 -0.04 3.84 3.41
CA PRO A 123 0.95 4.89 3.55
C PRO A 123 1.24 5.20 5.02
N PRO A 124 2.40 5.80 5.35
CA PRO A 124 2.72 6.19 6.72
C PRO A 124 1.70 7.20 7.26
N TYR A 125 1.23 6.97 8.52
CA TYR A 125 0.11 7.72 9.10
C TYR A 125 0.49 9.07 9.71
N LYS A 126 1.77 9.30 10.03
CA LYS A 126 2.21 10.51 10.75
C LYS A 126 2.34 11.72 9.83
N LYS A 127 1.93 12.91 10.33
CA LYS A 127 2.29 14.20 9.72
C LYS A 127 3.74 14.56 10.10
N MET A 128 4.46 15.20 9.20
CA MET A 128 5.83 15.65 9.44
C MET A 128 5.99 16.69 10.57
N ASP A 129 4.90 17.29 11.07
CA ASP A 129 4.91 18.49 11.92
C ASP A 129 4.64 18.28 13.42
N THR A 130 4.49 17.06 13.92
CA THR A 130 4.21 16.89 15.34
C THR A 130 5.49 16.77 16.16
N GLY A 131 5.92 17.91 16.69
CA GLY A 131 7.04 18.06 17.61
C GLY A 131 6.97 17.16 18.85
N LYS A 132 8.14 16.77 19.35
CA LYS A 132 8.51 15.87 20.45
C LYS A 132 8.49 14.38 20.09
N THR A 133 9.57 13.96 19.49
CA THR A 133 9.91 12.54 19.34
C THR A 133 11.26 12.27 20.03
N ASN A 134 11.33 11.18 20.82
CA ASN A 134 12.59 10.67 21.37
C ASN A 134 13.58 10.36 20.23
N GLU A 135 14.89 10.50 20.48
CA GLU A 135 15.93 10.37 19.44
C GLU A 135 15.89 9.03 18.67
N ASN A 136 15.51 7.93 19.33
CA ASN A 136 15.33 6.62 18.67
C ASN A 136 14.11 6.57 17.75
N SER A 137 13.04 7.29 18.10
CA SER A 137 11.86 7.45 17.24
C SER A 137 12.17 8.36 16.05
N LYS A 138 13.03 9.39 16.22
CA LYS A 138 13.48 10.25 15.12
C LYS A 138 14.26 9.49 14.06
N LYS A 139 15.13 8.54 14.44
CA LYS A 139 15.90 7.72 13.50
C LYS A 139 15.03 6.73 12.71
N LEU A 140 14.01 6.14 13.32
CA LEU A 140 13.04 5.27 12.66
C LEU A 140 12.09 6.08 11.75
N ILE A 141 11.60 7.21 12.25
CA ILE A 141 10.71 8.13 11.52
C ILE A 141 11.44 8.76 10.33
N SER A 142 12.69 9.20 10.50
CA SER A 142 13.47 9.83 9.44
C SER A 142 13.77 8.88 8.27
N ARG A 143 13.86 7.58 8.49
CA ARG A 143 14.04 6.59 7.42
C ARG A 143 12.76 6.33 6.62
N HIS A 144 11.58 6.49 7.21
CA HIS A 144 10.30 6.21 6.55
C HIS A 144 9.59 7.43 5.96
N GLU A 145 9.77 8.64 6.55
CA GLU A 145 9.03 9.85 6.16
C GLU A 145 9.78 10.78 5.18
N ILE A 146 11.10 10.65 5.04
CA ILE A 146 11.89 11.58 4.21
C ILE A 146 11.60 11.42 2.71
N THR A 147 10.94 10.35 2.30
CA THR A 147 10.83 10.00 0.89
C THR A 147 9.51 10.35 0.24
N ALA A 148 8.36 10.19 0.93
CA ALA A 148 7.06 10.47 0.33
C ALA A 148 5.99 10.82 1.38
N THR A 149 5.14 11.82 1.06
CA THR A 149 3.99 12.26 1.84
C THR A 149 2.69 11.65 1.33
N LEU A 150 1.60 11.71 2.11
CA LEU A 150 0.25 11.32 1.64
C LEU A 150 -0.10 11.98 0.30
N LYS A 151 0.27 13.25 0.11
CA LYS A 151 0.05 13.97 -1.16
C LYS A 151 0.81 13.31 -2.32
N ASP A 152 2.04 12.84 -2.08
CA ASP A 152 2.83 12.17 -3.12
C ASP A 152 2.22 10.83 -3.50
N PHE A 153 1.74 10.04 -2.52
CA PHE A 153 1.01 8.79 -2.77
C PHE A 153 -0.24 9.02 -3.62
N ILE A 154 -1.05 10.02 -3.28
CA ILE A 154 -2.27 10.34 -4.03
C ILE A 154 -1.93 10.84 -5.43
N LYS A 155 -0.93 11.74 -5.57
CA LYS A 155 -0.51 12.27 -6.87
C LYS A 155 -0.03 11.17 -7.80
N ILE A 156 0.84 10.29 -7.33
CA ILE A 156 1.36 9.21 -8.16
C ILE A 156 0.29 8.18 -8.49
N SER A 157 -0.65 7.93 -7.58
CA SER A 157 -1.80 7.08 -7.87
C SER A 157 -2.64 7.63 -9.02
N TYR A 158 -2.89 8.94 -9.05
CA TYR A 158 -3.59 9.58 -10.16
C TYR A 158 -2.87 9.40 -11.49
N ILE A 159 -1.54 9.55 -11.51
CA ILE A 159 -0.73 9.46 -12.74
C ILE A 159 -0.71 8.01 -13.26
N MET A 160 -0.62 7.03 -12.36
CA MET A 160 -0.40 5.62 -12.71
C MET A 160 -1.67 4.83 -12.97
N LEU A 161 -2.82 5.24 -12.41
CA LEU A 161 -4.10 4.56 -12.62
C LEU A 161 -4.62 4.76 -14.05
N LYS A 162 -5.12 3.68 -14.63
CA LYS A 162 -5.96 3.71 -15.84
C LYS A 162 -7.25 4.48 -15.55
N ASP A 163 -7.91 4.90 -16.64
CA ASP A 163 -9.31 5.37 -16.53
C ASP A 163 -10.18 4.29 -15.88
N LYS A 164 -11.01 4.71 -14.91
CA LYS A 164 -11.84 3.81 -14.07
C LYS A 164 -11.02 2.84 -13.20
N GLY A 165 -9.70 2.99 -13.14
CA GLY A 165 -8.86 2.25 -12.21
C GLY A 165 -9.19 2.59 -10.75
N THR A 166 -8.95 1.65 -9.84
CA THR A 166 -9.33 1.78 -8.43
C THR A 166 -8.10 1.96 -7.53
N LEU A 167 -8.12 2.98 -6.68
CA LEU A 167 -7.18 3.12 -5.58
C LEU A 167 -7.78 2.54 -4.31
N TYR A 168 -7.07 1.61 -3.67
CA TYR A 168 -7.37 1.08 -2.33
C TYR A 168 -6.36 1.64 -1.34
N MET A 169 -6.85 2.26 -0.26
CA MET A 169 -5.99 2.84 0.77
C MET A 169 -6.54 2.54 2.16
N VAL A 170 -5.68 2.26 3.12
CA VAL A 170 -6.04 2.26 4.54
C VAL A 170 -5.36 3.41 5.25
N HIS A 171 -6.05 4.06 6.18
CA HIS A 171 -5.50 5.15 6.97
C HIS A 171 -6.20 5.29 8.33
N LYS A 172 -5.73 6.23 9.15
CA LYS A 172 -6.38 6.59 10.41
C LYS A 172 -7.58 7.51 10.18
N PRO A 173 -8.70 7.36 10.94
CA PRO A 173 -9.91 8.17 10.82
C PRO A 173 -9.66 9.67 10.94
N GLU A 174 -8.72 10.09 11.79
CA GLU A 174 -8.39 11.51 12.01
C GLU A 174 -7.86 12.21 10.75
N ARG A 175 -7.43 11.43 9.75
CA ARG A 175 -6.92 11.96 8.48
C ARG A 175 -7.96 11.94 7.36
N LEU A 176 -9.20 11.51 7.64
CA LEU A 176 -10.24 11.34 6.62
C LEU A 176 -10.49 12.61 5.81
N VAL A 177 -10.61 13.76 6.47
CA VAL A 177 -10.86 15.05 5.79
C VAL A 177 -9.66 15.42 4.90
N ASP A 178 -8.43 15.27 5.40
CA ASP A 178 -7.22 15.54 4.61
C ASP A 178 -7.15 14.64 3.37
N ILE A 179 -7.48 13.35 3.54
CA ILE A 179 -7.45 12.34 2.47
C ILE A 179 -8.48 12.71 1.39
N ILE A 180 -9.74 12.94 1.76
CA ILE A 180 -10.80 13.30 0.82
C ILE A 180 -10.44 14.59 0.08
N TYR A 181 -9.95 15.62 0.77
CA TYR A 181 -9.53 16.87 0.15
C TYR A 181 -8.44 16.65 -0.89
N GLN A 182 -7.38 15.88 -0.55
CA GLN A 182 -6.26 15.62 -1.48
C GLN A 182 -6.70 14.79 -2.68
N LEU A 183 -7.57 13.81 -2.49
CA LEU A 183 -8.09 12.96 -3.55
C LEU A 183 -8.93 13.78 -4.53
N ARG A 184 -9.90 14.55 -4.08
CA ARG A 184 -10.74 15.40 -4.93
C ARG A 184 -9.92 16.44 -5.68
N LYS A 185 -8.92 17.04 -5.02
CA LYS A 185 -7.95 17.95 -5.68
C LYS A 185 -7.21 17.28 -6.85
N ASN A 186 -6.98 15.96 -6.78
CA ASN A 186 -6.35 15.16 -7.82
C ASN A 186 -7.38 14.39 -8.70
N LYS A 187 -8.68 14.81 -8.73
CA LYS A 187 -9.74 14.21 -9.54
C LYS A 187 -9.95 12.71 -9.28
N ILE A 188 -9.73 12.28 -8.05
CA ILE A 188 -10.01 10.92 -7.57
C ILE A 188 -11.21 11.01 -6.62
N GLU A 189 -12.33 10.35 -6.95
CA GLU A 189 -13.54 10.40 -6.14
C GLU A 189 -13.67 9.17 -5.23
N PRO A 190 -13.95 9.37 -3.93
CA PRO A 190 -14.22 8.26 -3.01
C PRO A 190 -15.51 7.54 -3.42
N LYS A 191 -15.46 6.21 -3.45
CA LYS A 191 -16.63 5.36 -3.76
C LYS A 191 -17.15 4.64 -2.54
N GLU A 192 -16.25 4.16 -1.69
CA GLU A 192 -16.62 3.45 -0.49
C GLU A 192 -15.64 3.77 0.64
N ILE A 193 -16.19 4.01 1.83
CA ILE A 193 -15.42 4.22 3.06
C ILE A 193 -15.98 3.24 4.09
N ARG A 194 -15.10 2.43 4.70
CA ARG A 194 -15.47 1.59 5.84
C ARG A 194 -14.78 2.10 7.09
N PHE A 195 -15.52 2.09 8.20
CA PHE A 195 -14.97 2.37 9.52
C PHE A 195 -14.74 1.04 10.23
N VAL A 196 -13.50 0.79 10.65
CA VAL A 196 -13.15 -0.42 11.38
C VAL A 196 -13.05 -0.09 12.87
N HIS A 197 -13.91 -0.71 13.66
CA HIS A 197 -13.94 -0.59 15.10
C HIS A 197 -13.22 -1.80 15.72
N PRO A 198 -12.26 -1.59 16.65
CA PRO A 198 -11.56 -2.70 17.31
C PRO A 198 -12.52 -3.53 18.18
N TYR A 199 -13.57 -2.90 18.71
CA TYR A 199 -14.66 -3.50 19.49
C TYR A 199 -15.94 -2.71 19.24
N GLU A 200 -17.10 -3.33 19.47
CA GLU A 200 -18.44 -2.80 19.19
C GLU A 200 -18.70 -1.36 19.74
N LYS A 201 -18.15 -1.05 20.91
CA LYS A 201 -18.37 0.26 21.58
C LYS A 201 -17.13 1.18 21.56
N LYS A 202 -16.12 0.88 20.73
CA LYS A 202 -14.93 1.71 20.60
C LYS A 202 -14.99 2.54 19.34
N GLU A 203 -14.36 3.71 19.37
CA GLU A 203 -14.15 4.55 18.21
C GLU A 203 -13.44 3.77 17.08
N PRO A 204 -13.72 4.08 15.82
CA PRO A 204 -13.00 3.46 14.71
C PRO A 204 -11.52 3.82 14.77
N ASN A 205 -10.66 2.85 14.49
CA ASN A 205 -9.23 3.05 14.52
C ASN A 205 -8.56 2.96 13.13
N LEU A 206 -9.30 2.48 12.13
CA LEU A 206 -8.86 2.39 10.74
C LEU A 206 -10.00 2.71 9.78
N ILE A 207 -9.64 3.24 8.62
CA ILE A 207 -10.54 3.50 7.50
C ILE A 207 -9.93 2.94 6.21
N PRO A 208 -10.29 1.72 5.77
CA PRO A 208 -10.10 1.32 4.38
C PRO A 208 -11.05 2.11 3.48
N VAL A 209 -10.51 2.61 2.39
CA VAL A 209 -11.27 3.42 1.42
C VAL A 209 -10.93 2.97 0.01
N SER A 210 -11.94 2.90 -0.85
CA SER A 210 -11.76 2.73 -2.28
C SER A 210 -12.16 4.00 -3.03
N TYR A 211 -11.41 4.30 -4.08
CA TYR A 211 -11.57 5.49 -4.92
C TYR A 211 -11.46 5.11 -6.38
N THR A 212 -12.17 5.84 -7.24
CA THR A 212 -12.10 5.62 -8.68
C THR A 212 -11.57 6.87 -9.38
N HIS A 213 -10.70 6.69 -10.36
CA HIS A 213 -10.22 7.75 -11.23
C HIS A 213 -11.33 8.20 -12.18
N LEU A 214 -11.66 9.49 -12.19
CA LEU A 214 -12.65 10.09 -13.09
C LEU A 214 -11.95 10.85 -14.23
N ARG A 215 -12.32 10.55 -15.47
CA ARG A 215 -11.95 11.42 -16.60
C ARG A 215 -12.79 12.69 -16.62
N ALA A 216 -12.25 13.74 -17.26
CA ALA A 216 -12.83 15.08 -17.35
C ALA A 216 -14.23 15.14 -18.02
N HIS A 217 -14.72 14.08 -18.64
CA HIS A 217 -16.03 14.04 -19.32
C HIS A 217 -17.22 13.71 -18.40
N GLU A 218 -17.00 13.27 -17.16
CA GLU A 218 -18.09 12.98 -16.20
C GLU A 218 -18.37 14.15 -15.24
N THR A 219 -17.65 15.26 -15.34
CA THR A 219 -17.82 16.45 -14.49
C THR A 219 -18.79 17.50 -15.06
N GLU A 220 -19.40 17.24 -16.22
CA GLU A 220 -20.48 18.08 -16.77
C GLU A 220 -21.83 17.44 -16.59
N LEU A 221 -22.28 17.21 -15.35
CA LEU A 221 -23.69 16.92 -15.10
C LEU A 221 -24.09 17.44 -13.71
N HIS A 222 -24.82 18.56 -13.81
CA HIS A 222 -25.75 19.17 -12.84
C HIS A 222 -25.17 19.95 -11.69
#